data_ca7ac72b06ca243a837799e34d17cd36
#
_entry.id   ca7ac72b06ca243a837799e34d17cd36
#
_cell.length_a   1.000
_cell.length_b   1.000
_cell.length_c   1.000
_cell.angle_alpha   90.00
_cell.angle_beta   90.00
_cell.angle_gamma   90.00
#
_symmetry.space_group_name_H-M   'P 1'
#
loop_
_entity.id
_entity.type
_entity.pdbx_description
1 polymer ?
#
loop_
_entity_poly.entity_id
_entity_poly.type
_entity_poly.pdbx_seq_one_letter_code
_entity_poly.pdbx_strand_id
1 'polypeptide(L)'
;MRMPLIDGHGNFGSVDNDPPAAMRYTESRLQALTTDSLLEDIEAETVDFIDNFDGSQQEPTVMPARVPQLLLNGSTGIAVGMATNIPPHNLKEIAEGVTWALENPEASSEETLNALLGIVKGPDFPTRGIIVGRQGIEEAYRTGRGSITMRAVVEIEEINKRTCLVITELPYQVNPDNLALKIADLVKDGKVAGIADVRDEGNERLGQRLVIVLRNDAVPKVVLNNLYKHTQLQDSFGANMLALVDNVPRTLRLDEFIRYYIQHQIEVIVRRTKFRLSEREKRAHILRGY
;
A
#
# COMPACT_ATOMS: atom_id res chain seq x y z
N MET A 1 1.19 0.36 5.95
CA MET A 1 2.13 0.58 4.83
C MET A 1 3.06 -0.61 4.70
N ARG A 2 3.48 -0.94 3.49
CA ARG A 2 4.50 -1.99 3.25
C ARG A 2 5.88 -1.56 3.71
N MET A 3 6.19 -0.29 3.51
CA MET A 3 7.45 0.34 3.91
C MET A 3 7.13 1.59 4.75
N PRO A 4 7.15 1.50 6.07
CA PRO A 4 6.98 2.68 6.92
C PRO A 4 8.06 3.71 6.65
N LEU A 5 7.67 4.97 6.50
CA LEU A 5 8.57 6.08 6.18
C LEU A 5 9.00 6.86 7.42
N ILE A 6 8.20 6.80 8.47
CA ILE A 6 8.40 7.50 9.73
C ILE A 6 8.60 6.47 10.84
N ASP A 7 9.60 6.72 11.68
CA ASP A 7 9.84 6.03 12.93
C ASP A 7 9.19 6.85 14.06
N GLY A 8 8.13 6.31 14.65
CA GLY A 8 7.39 6.93 15.73
C GLY A 8 7.83 6.38 17.09
N HIS A 9 7.99 7.26 18.08
CA HIS A 9 8.24 6.89 19.45
C HIS A 9 7.11 7.40 20.35
N GLY A 10 6.48 6.50 21.09
CA GLY A 10 5.29 6.75 21.89
C GLY A 10 4.04 6.09 21.30
N ASN A 11 2.87 6.48 21.79
CA ASN A 11 1.58 5.92 21.36
C ASN A 11 1.03 6.67 20.14
N PHE A 12 1.04 6.03 18.99
CA PHE A 12 0.47 6.53 17.71
C PHE A 12 -0.89 5.92 17.38
N GLY A 13 -1.53 5.25 18.33
CA GLY A 13 -2.77 4.50 18.13
C GLY A 13 -2.52 3.02 17.84
N SER A 14 -3.59 2.26 17.66
CA SER A 14 -3.55 0.83 17.34
C SER A 14 -4.49 0.47 16.19
N VAL A 15 -4.35 -0.76 15.70
CA VAL A 15 -5.28 -1.33 14.71
C VAL A 15 -6.67 -1.59 15.30
N ASP A 16 -6.77 -1.66 16.63
CA ASP A 16 -8.02 -1.83 17.39
C ASP A 16 -8.75 -0.48 17.63
N ASN A 17 -8.41 0.52 16.80
CA ASN A 17 -9.04 1.84 16.84
C ASN A 17 -8.77 2.66 18.11
N ASP A 18 -7.74 2.33 18.89
CA ASP A 18 -7.30 3.17 20.00
C ASP A 18 -6.74 4.49 19.47
N PRO A 19 -7.13 5.63 20.05
CA PRO A 19 -6.63 6.91 19.63
C PRO A 19 -5.15 7.09 19.98
N PRO A 20 -4.39 7.87 19.20
CA PRO A 20 -3.03 8.23 19.56
C PRO A 20 -3.00 9.10 20.81
N ALA A 21 -1.87 9.08 21.51
CA ALA A 21 -1.62 10.03 22.59
C ALA A 21 -1.58 11.47 22.08
N ALA A 22 -1.74 12.45 22.98
CA ALA A 22 -1.57 13.85 22.61
C ALA A 22 -0.15 14.07 22.03
N MET A 23 -0.04 14.89 20.99
CA MET A 23 1.21 15.08 20.23
C MET A 23 2.43 15.50 21.07
N ARG A 24 2.20 16.11 22.26
CA ARG A 24 3.30 16.45 23.19
C ARG A 24 3.98 15.25 23.84
N TYR A 25 3.43 14.05 23.72
CA TYR A 25 3.98 12.82 24.28
C TYR A 25 4.61 11.90 23.23
N THR A 26 4.58 12.30 21.97
CA THR A 26 5.11 11.49 20.87
C THR A 26 6.25 12.22 20.18
N GLU A 27 7.21 11.43 19.69
CA GLU A 27 8.30 11.89 18.84
C GLU A 27 8.24 11.16 17.51
N SER A 28 8.71 11.82 16.46
CA SER A 28 8.80 11.20 15.14
C SER A 28 10.09 11.62 14.43
N ARG A 29 10.66 10.69 13.69
CA ARG A 29 11.82 10.90 12.85
C ARG A 29 11.68 10.09 11.56
N LEU A 30 12.49 10.40 10.57
CA LEU A 30 12.54 9.60 9.35
C LEU A 30 13.11 8.20 9.66
N GLN A 31 12.53 7.18 9.05
CA GLN A 31 13.15 5.86 8.99
C GLN A 31 14.46 5.94 8.19
N ALA A 32 15.47 5.15 8.56
CA ALA A 32 16.71 5.06 7.80
C ALA A 32 16.46 4.74 6.32
N LEU A 33 15.54 3.81 6.07
CA LEU A 33 15.13 3.47 4.71
C LEU A 33 14.58 4.66 3.91
N THR A 34 13.88 5.58 4.56
CA THR A 34 13.36 6.81 3.91
C THR A 34 14.51 7.70 3.46
N THR A 35 15.48 7.92 4.33
CA THR A 35 16.66 8.71 4.03
C THR A 35 17.46 8.09 2.88
N ASP A 36 17.68 6.77 2.93
CA ASP A 36 18.53 6.06 1.98
C ASP A 36 17.83 5.74 0.65
N SER A 37 16.50 5.72 0.62
CA SER A 37 15.75 5.37 -0.59
C SER A 37 15.03 6.55 -1.25
N LEU A 38 14.36 7.41 -0.49
CA LEU A 38 13.58 8.51 -1.07
C LEU A 38 14.40 9.80 -1.20
N LEU A 39 15.26 10.08 -0.24
CA LEU A 39 15.94 11.37 -0.10
C LEU A 39 17.41 11.34 -0.52
N GLU A 40 17.97 10.17 -0.84
CA GLU A 40 19.37 10.07 -1.22
C GLU A 40 19.69 11.00 -2.39
N ASP A 41 20.78 11.76 -2.24
CA ASP A 41 21.27 12.75 -3.22
C ASP A 41 20.27 13.91 -3.51
N ILE A 42 19.30 14.20 -2.63
CA ILE A 42 18.38 15.32 -2.85
C ILE A 42 19.10 16.67 -2.93
N GLU A 43 20.23 16.81 -2.24
CA GLU A 43 21.07 18.02 -2.25
C GLU A 43 22.01 18.10 -3.46
N ALA A 44 22.06 17.06 -4.30
CA ALA A 44 22.93 16.97 -5.47
C ALA A 44 22.22 17.45 -6.77
N GLU A 45 21.33 18.40 -6.67
CA GLU A 45 20.57 18.98 -7.80
C GLU A 45 19.80 17.93 -8.62
N THR A 46 19.43 16.82 -8.02
CA THR A 46 18.77 15.70 -8.68
C THR A 46 17.33 15.98 -9.07
N VAL A 47 16.67 16.90 -8.36
CA VAL A 47 15.29 17.33 -8.57
C VAL A 47 15.17 18.83 -8.49
N ASP A 48 14.09 19.37 -9.04
CA ASP A 48 13.81 20.80 -9.00
C ASP A 48 13.22 21.21 -7.66
N PHE A 49 13.55 22.41 -7.22
CA PHE A 49 13.02 23.04 -6.02
C PHE A 49 12.20 24.27 -6.39
N ILE A 50 11.13 24.50 -5.65
CA ILE A 50 10.26 25.67 -5.75
C ILE A 50 10.15 26.33 -4.38
N ASP A 51 9.76 27.59 -4.36
CA ASP A 51 9.48 28.28 -3.11
C ASP A 51 8.27 27.64 -2.42
N ASN A 52 8.34 27.54 -1.09
CA ASN A 52 7.21 27.11 -0.27
C ASN A 52 6.12 28.18 -0.25
N PHE A 53 5.02 27.92 0.49
CA PHE A 53 3.83 28.78 0.55
C PHE A 53 4.12 30.27 0.80
N ASP A 54 5.06 30.62 1.68
CA ASP A 54 5.39 32.01 2.05
C ASP A 54 6.71 32.51 1.43
N GLY A 55 7.37 31.72 0.59
CA GLY A 55 8.64 32.05 -0.03
C GLY A 55 9.82 32.09 0.93
N SER A 56 9.66 31.63 2.17
CA SER A 56 10.72 31.66 3.18
C SER A 56 11.75 30.54 3.00
N GLN A 57 11.37 29.45 2.33
CA GLN A 57 12.21 28.29 2.09
C GLN A 57 11.87 27.65 0.74
N GLN A 58 12.73 26.74 0.29
CA GLN A 58 12.49 25.97 -0.92
C GLN A 58 12.15 24.51 -0.59
N GLU A 59 11.28 23.92 -1.38
CA GLU A 59 10.87 22.52 -1.27
C GLU A 59 11.03 21.80 -2.60
N PRO A 60 11.36 20.50 -2.59
CA PRO A 60 11.50 19.72 -3.81
C PRO A 60 10.13 19.50 -4.45
N THR A 61 10.08 19.57 -5.77
CA THR A 61 8.85 19.27 -6.55
C THR A 61 8.51 17.80 -6.55
N VAL A 62 9.52 16.93 -6.51
CA VAL A 62 9.44 15.48 -6.41
C VAL A 62 10.64 14.96 -5.61
N MET A 63 10.57 13.72 -5.14
CA MET A 63 11.70 13.07 -4.47
C MET A 63 12.59 12.36 -5.47
N PRO A 64 13.93 12.23 -5.22
CA PRO A 64 14.81 11.41 -6.04
C PRO A 64 14.36 9.94 -6.13
N ALA A 65 13.83 9.38 -5.03
CA ALA A 65 13.11 8.12 -4.93
C ALA A 65 13.76 6.93 -5.66
N ARG A 66 14.79 6.33 -5.06
CA ARG A 66 15.47 5.12 -5.60
C ARG A 66 14.57 3.89 -5.71
N VAL A 67 13.42 3.92 -5.06
CA VAL A 67 12.39 2.88 -5.14
C VAL A 67 11.08 3.48 -5.62
N PRO A 68 10.27 2.74 -6.39
CA PRO A 68 8.98 3.23 -6.89
C PRO A 68 7.93 3.25 -5.77
N GLN A 69 8.07 4.22 -4.85
CA GLN A 69 7.33 4.34 -3.60
C GLN A 69 5.81 4.31 -3.80
N LEU A 70 5.32 4.95 -4.87
CA LEU A 70 3.90 5.02 -5.15
C LEU A 70 3.27 3.64 -5.39
N LEU A 71 3.99 2.73 -6.05
CA LEU A 71 3.56 1.34 -6.21
C LEU A 71 3.82 0.49 -4.96
N LEU A 72 4.90 0.74 -4.23
CA LEU A 72 5.24 -0.08 -3.06
C LEU A 72 4.28 0.13 -1.91
N ASN A 73 4.04 1.37 -1.50
CA ASN A 73 3.12 1.69 -0.41
C ASN A 73 1.68 1.92 -0.87
N GLY A 74 1.48 2.17 -2.15
CA GLY A 74 0.22 2.67 -2.63
C GLY A 74 -0.06 4.10 -2.16
N SER A 75 -1.22 4.60 -2.49
CA SER A 75 -1.68 5.92 -2.06
C SER A 75 -3.19 5.97 -2.04
N THR A 76 -3.76 6.65 -1.07
CA THR A 76 -5.19 6.96 -1.02
C THR A 76 -5.35 8.44 -0.72
N GLY A 77 -6.10 9.14 -1.56
CA GLY A 77 -6.33 10.56 -1.39
C GLY A 77 -7.55 11.06 -2.16
N ILE A 78 -8.19 12.06 -1.58
CA ILE A 78 -9.38 12.69 -2.15
C ILE A 78 -9.08 14.16 -2.36
N ALA A 79 -9.22 14.63 -3.60
CA ALA A 79 -9.13 16.03 -3.96
C ALA A 79 -10.46 16.51 -4.56
N VAL A 80 -10.57 17.80 -4.82
CA VAL A 80 -11.76 18.33 -5.49
C VAL A 80 -11.80 17.83 -6.95
N GLY A 81 -12.86 17.11 -7.28
CA GLY A 81 -13.08 16.59 -8.61
C GLY A 81 -12.27 15.35 -9.00
N MET A 82 -11.39 14.83 -8.13
CA MET A 82 -10.60 13.63 -8.39
C MET A 82 -10.23 12.88 -7.12
N ALA A 83 -9.96 11.59 -7.24
CA ALA A 83 -9.46 10.76 -6.15
C ALA A 83 -8.43 9.76 -6.68
N THR A 84 -7.50 9.36 -5.84
CA THR A 84 -6.59 8.26 -6.14
C THR A 84 -6.75 7.16 -5.11
N ASN A 85 -6.59 5.92 -5.53
CA ASN A 85 -6.60 4.74 -4.67
C ASN A 85 -5.72 3.66 -5.29
N ILE A 86 -4.42 3.74 -5.02
CA ILE A 86 -3.39 2.86 -5.56
C ILE A 86 -3.07 1.81 -4.52
N PRO A 87 -3.21 0.50 -4.83
CA PRO A 87 -2.89 -0.55 -3.88
C PRO A 87 -1.37 -0.70 -3.69
N PRO A 88 -0.91 -1.16 -2.52
CA PRO A 88 0.49 -1.48 -2.28
C PRO A 88 0.91 -2.76 -3.01
N HIS A 89 2.21 -2.87 -3.32
CA HIS A 89 2.78 -3.99 -4.06
C HIS A 89 4.02 -4.57 -3.38
N ASN A 90 4.40 -5.78 -3.80
CA ASN A 90 5.62 -6.43 -3.36
C ASN A 90 6.85 -5.81 -4.04
N LEU A 91 7.86 -5.43 -3.24
CA LEU A 91 9.09 -4.81 -3.74
C LEU A 91 9.83 -5.69 -4.76
N LYS A 92 9.91 -7.00 -4.50
CA LYS A 92 10.62 -7.93 -5.39
C LYS A 92 9.93 -8.01 -6.75
N GLU A 93 8.61 -8.17 -6.77
CA GLU A 93 7.84 -8.22 -8.02
C GLU A 93 7.97 -6.91 -8.82
N ILE A 94 7.90 -5.76 -8.16
CA ILE A 94 8.09 -4.46 -8.84
C ILE A 94 9.53 -4.31 -9.35
N ALA A 95 10.52 -4.71 -8.58
CA ALA A 95 11.92 -4.68 -9.03
C ALA A 95 12.16 -5.58 -10.24
N GLU A 96 11.60 -6.80 -10.25
CA GLU A 96 11.63 -7.69 -11.40
C GLU A 96 10.95 -7.07 -12.63
N GLY A 97 9.82 -6.38 -12.43
CA GLY A 97 9.13 -5.65 -13.49
C GLY A 97 9.96 -4.51 -14.08
N VAL A 98 10.62 -3.72 -13.24
CA VAL A 98 11.55 -2.66 -13.66
C VAL A 98 12.73 -3.27 -14.43
N THR A 99 13.31 -4.34 -13.93
CA THR A 99 14.43 -5.06 -14.59
C THR A 99 14.00 -5.55 -15.98
N TRP A 100 12.85 -6.19 -16.08
CA TRP A 100 12.34 -6.66 -17.37
C TRP A 100 12.19 -5.51 -18.38
N ALA A 101 11.64 -4.37 -17.94
CA ALA A 101 11.47 -3.20 -18.81
C ALA A 101 12.80 -2.60 -19.27
N LEU A 102 13.82 -2.61 -18.42
CA LEU A 102 15.18 -2.16 -18.77
C LEU A 102 15.88 -3.11 -19.75
N GLU A 103 15.64 -4.41 -19.64
CA GLU A 103 16.19 -5.44 -20.54
C GLU A 103 15.47 -5.50 -21.89
N ASN A 104 14.25 -4.94 -21.98
CA ASN A 104 13.42 -4.92 -23.19
C ASN A 104 13.00 -3.50 -23.59
N PRO A 105 13.96 -2.59 -23.87
CA PRO A 105 13.67 -1.17 -24.11
C PRO A 105 12.83 -0.92 -25.39
N GLU A 106 12.87 -1.83 -26.35
CA GLU A 106 12.13 -1.74 -27.61
C GLU A 106 10.72 -2.36 -27.54
N ALA A 107 10.35 -2.95 -26.40
CA ALA A 107 9.03 -3.56 -26.25
C ALA A 107 7.93 -2.49 -26.29
N SER A 108 6.86 -2.79 -26.99
CA SER A 108 5.67 -1.95 -27.01
C SER A 108 5.01 -1.87 -25.61
N SER A 109 4.16 -0.88 -25.43
CA SER A 109 3.39 -0.76 -24.17
C SER A 109 2.55 -2.00 -23.87
N GLU A 110 1.99 -2.64 -24.89
CA GLU A 110 1.16 -3.84 -24.71
C GLU A 110 2.02 -5.07 -24.36
N GLU A 111 3.17 -5.24 -25.00
CA GLU A 111 4.13 -6.31 -24.65
C GLU A 111 4.65 -6.13 -23.24
N THR A 112 4.99 -4.91 -22.84
CA THR A 112 5.43 -4.59 -21.49
C THR A 112 4.35 -4.90 -20.48
N LEU A 113 3.11 -4.46 -20.72
CA LEU A 113 2.00 -4.73 -19.82
C LEU A 113 1.73 -6.24 -19.66
N ASN A 114 1.74 -6.99 -20.74
CA ASN A 114 1.54 -8.45 -20.68
C ASN A 114 2.65 -9.16 -19.91
N ALA A 115 3.91 -8.73 -20.06
CA ALA A 115 5.01 -9.23 -19.25
C ALA A 115 4.84 -8.90 -17.77
N LEU A 116 4.48 -7.65 -17.45
CA LEU A 116 4.25 -7.21 -16.07
C LEU A 116 3.10 -7.95 -15.39
N LEU A 117 2.03 -8.30 -16.11
CA LEU A 117 0.94 -9.12 -15.58
C LEU A 117 1.37 -10.54 -15.18
N GLY A 118 2.44 -11.04 -15.77
CA GLY A 118 3.07 -12.30 -15.38
C GLY A 118 4.01 -12.18 -14.17
N ILE A 119 4.65 -11.02 -13.99
CA ILE A 119 5.64 -10.73 -12.95
C ILE A 119 4.97 -10.20 -11.69
N VAL A 120 4.17 -9.13 -11.82
CA VAL A 120 3.42 -8.52 -10.73
C VAL A 120 2.06 -9.20 -10.62
N LYS A 121 1.97 -10.17 -9.74
CA LYS A 121 0.79 -11.06 -9.62
C LYS A 121 -0.45 -10.36 -9.09
N GLY A 122 -0.29 -9.27 -8.38
CA GLY A 122 -1.35 -8.48 -7.80
C GLY A 122 -0.85 -7.58 -6.67
N PRO A 123 -1.75 -6.82 -6.04
CA PRO A 123 -1.43 -6.09 -4.82
C PRO A 123 -0.90 -6.98 -3.72
N ASP A 124 -0.05 -6.40 -2.87
CA ASP A 124 0.52 -7.08 -1.70
C ASP A 124 0.12 -6.31 -0.43
N PHE A 125 -1.07 -6.60 0.07
CA PHE A 125 -1.63 -5.90 1.21
C PHE A 125 -0.88 -6.25 2.51
N PRO A 126 -0.51 -5.27 3.35
CA PRO A 126 0.22 -5.50 4.59
C PRO A 126 -0.59 -6.29 5.63
N THR A 127 -1.91 -6.27 5.53
CA THR A 127 -2.84 -7.03 6.39
C THR A 127 -3.08 -8.45 5.89
N ARG A 128 -2.42 -8.85 4.79
CA ARG A 128 -2.56 -10.17 4.16
C ARG A 128 -3.98 -10.40 3.63
N GLY A 129 -4.65 -11.49 4.04
CA GLY A 129 -5.94 -11.89 3.49
C GLY A 129 -5.80 -12.64 2.17
N ILE A 130 -6.91 -12.82 1.49
CA ILE A 130 -7.01 -13.55 0.21
C ILE A 130 -7.59 -12.62 -0.84
N ILE A 131 -6.96 -12.53 -2.01
CA ILE A 131 -7.55 -11.90 -3.19
C ILE A 131 -8.32 -12.99 -3.97
N VAL A 132 -9.58 -12.70 -4.28
CA VAL A 132 -10.48 -13.63 -4.97
C VAL A 132 -10.57 -13.29 -6.44
N GLY A 133 -10.00 -14.18 -7.27
CA GLY A 133 -9.97 -14.00 -8.73
C GLY A 133 -8.91 -13.01 -9.21
N ARG A 134 -8.67 -12.99 -10.52
CA ARG A 134 -7.66 -12.13 -11.16
C ARG A 134 -8.27 -11.02 -12.00
N GLN A 135 -9.55 -11.09 -12.30
CA GLN A 135 -10.20 -10.17 -13.23
C GLN A 135 -10.04 -8.70 -12.78
N GLY A 136 -10.29 -8.40 -11.51
CA GLY A 136 -10.14 -7.04 -10.99
C GLY A 136 -8.70 -6.52 -11.01
N ILE A 137 -7.72 -7.41 -10.80
CA ILE A 137 -6.29 -7.09 -10.91
C ILE A 137 -5.94 -6.73 -12.35
N GLU A 138 -6.31 -7.58 -13.30
CA GLU A 138 -6.02 -7.37 -14.73
C GLU A 138 -6.69 -6.11 -15.24
N GLU A 139 -7.94 -5.86 -14.86
CA GLU A 139 -8.66 -4.64 -15.21
C GLU A 139 -7.95 -3.40 -14.65
N ALA A 140 -7.56 -3.40 -13.38
CA ALA A 140 -6.83 -2.30 -12.76
C ALA A 140 -5.50 -2.02 -13.45
N TYR A 141 -4.72 -3.05 -13.80
CA TYR A 141 -3.43 -2.88 -14.44
C TYR A 141 -3.51 -2.48 -15.90
N ARG A 142 -4.56 -2.92 -16.62
CA ARG A 142 -4.79 -2.58 -18.03
C ARG A 142 -5.45 -1.22 -18.25
N THR A 143 -6.29 -0.79 -17.32
CA THR A 143 -7.09 0.43 -17.49
C THR A 143 -6.80 1.51 -16.45
N GLY A 144 -6.09 1.18 -15.39
CA GLY A 144 -5.89 2.04 -14.22
C GLY A 144 -7.07 2.02 -13.24
N ARG A 145 -8.14 1.27 -13.52
CA ARG A 145 -9.32 1.12 -12.66
C ARG A 145 -9.78 -0.32 -12.61
N GLY A 146 -10.13 -0.80 -11.43
CA GLY A 146 -10.65 -2.14 -11.25
C GLY A 146 -11.10 -2.38 -9.82
N SER A 147 -11.96 -3.39 -9.64
CA SER A 147 -12.45 -3.80 -8.33
C SER A 147 -11.80 -5.13 -7.94
N ILE A 148 -10.95 -5.08 -6.91
CA ILE A 148 -10.20 -6.24 -6.43
C ILE A 148 -10.88 -6.78 -5.19
N THR A 149 -11.47 -7.98 -5.30
CA THR A 149 -12.19 -8.62 -4.21
C THR A 149 -11.21 -9.25 -3.22
N MET A 150 -11.36 -8.90 -1.95
CA MET A 150 -10.56 -9.42 -0.84
C MET A 150 -11.45 -10.20 0.12
N ARG A 151 -10.89 -11.25 0.72
CA ARG A 151 -11.53 -12.05 1.79
C ARG A 151 -10.61 -12.18 2.97
N ALA A 152 -11.23 -12.26 4.17
CA ALA A 152 -10.58 -12.68 5.39
C ALA A 152 -10.08 -14.13 5.29
N VAL A 153 -9.03 -14.45 6.02
CA VAL A 153 -8.65 -15.85 6.31
C VAL A 153 -9.44 -16.32 7.52
N VAL A 154 -10.23 -17.36 7.33
CA VAL A 154 -11.11 -17.90 8.35
C VAL A 154 -10.89 -19.41 8.48
N GLU A 155 -10.59 -19.85 9.68
CA GLU A 155 -10.44 -21.25 10.04
C GLU A 155 -11.62 -21.72 10.89
N ILE A 156 -12.01 -22.98 10.73
CA ILE A 156 -13.04 -23.59 11.56
C ILE A 156 -12.34 -24.38 12.67
N GLU A 157 -12.49 -23.93 13.89
CA GLU A 157 -11.89 -24.56 15.08
C GLU A 157 -12.96 -25.01 16.08
N GLU A 158 -12.61 -25.99 16.88
CA GLU A 158 -13.41 -26.36 18.06
C GLU A 158 -12.78 -25.80 19.33
N ILE A 159 -13.48 -24.87 19.98
CA ILE A 159 -13.04 -24.22 21.22
C ILE A 159 -14.09 -24.51 22.30
N ASN A 160 -13.66 -25.12 23.41
CA ASN A 160 -14.55 -25.50 24.53
C ASN A 160 -15.80 -26.28 24.07
N LYS A 161 -15.62 -27.26 23.19
CA LYS A 161 -16.67 -28.11 22.59
C LYS A 161 -17.72 -27.35 21.77
N ARG A 162 -17.35 -26.16 21.29
CA ARG A 162 -18.15 -25.36 20.35
C ARG A 162 -17.40 -25.10 19.07
N THR A 163 -18.10 -25.23 17.97
CA THR A 163 -17.54 -24.84 16.65
C THR A 163 -17.46 -23.33 16.56
N CYS A 164 -16.29 -22.85 16.19
CA CYS A 164 -16.00 -21.42 16.02
C CYS A 164 -15.46 -21.14 14.63
N LEU A 165 -15.76 -19.95 14.10
CA LEU A 165 -15.04 -19.36 12.98
C LEU A 165 -13.98 -18.44 13.55
N VAL A 166 -12.71 -18.73 13.28
CA VAL A 166 -11.56 -17.97 13.77
C VAL A 166 -10.97 -17.18 12.61
N ILE A 167 -11.02 -15.86 12.73
CA ILE A 167 -10.54 -14.93 11.72
C ILE A 167 -9.16 -14.45 12.13
N THR A 168 -8.15 -14.81 11.35
CA THR A 168 -6.73 -14.49 11.62
C THR A 168 -6.18 -13.41 10.73
N GLU A 169 -6.81 -13.14 9.58
CA GLU A 169 -6.43 -12.08 8.66
C GLU A 169 -7.69 -11.40 8.11
N LEU A 170 -7.66 -10.09 8.01
CA LEU A 170 -8.77 -9.28 7.50
C LEU A 170 -8.42 -8.65 6.15
N PRO A 171 -9.43 -8.33 5.32
CA PRO A 171 -9.22 -7.50 4.14
C PRO A 171 -8.56 -6.17 4.49
N TYR A 172 -7.78 -5.64 3.57
CA TYR A 172 -7.08 -4.36 3.74
C TYR A 172 -8.05 -3.23 4.08
N GLN A 173 -7.69 -2.40 5.06
CA GLN A 173 -8.46 -1.25 5.55
C GLN A 173 -9.77 -1.62 6.29
N VAL A 174 -9.97 -2.86 6.66
CA VAL A 174 -11.10 -3.28 7.51
C VAL A 174 -10.72 -3.18 8.97
N ASN A 175 -11.50 -2.40 9.73
CA ASN A 175 -11.34 -2.27 11.18
C ASN A 175 -12.02 -3.45 11.90
N PRO A 176 -11.30 -4.19 12.77
CA PRO A 176 -11.83 -5.37 13.45
C PRO A 176 -12.98 -5.06 14.42
N ASP A 177 -12.92 -3.93 15.16
CA ASP A 177 -13.97 -3.53 16.10
C ASP A 177 -15.27 -3.21 15.38
N ASN A 178 -15.19 -2.42 14.32
CA ASN A 178 -16.35 -2.08 13.51
C ASN A 178 -16.97 -3.33 12.86
N LEU A 179 -16.13 -4.29 12.46
CA LEU A 179 -16.59 -5.57 11.93
C LEU A 179 -17.32 -6.39 13.00
N ALA A 180 -16.76 -6.48 14.21
CA ALA A 180 -17.40 -7.20 15.32
C ALA A 180 -18.75 -6.60 15.70
N LEU A 181 -18.83 -5.27 15.78
CA LEU A 181 -20.09 -4.56 16.02
C LEU A 181 -21.10 -4.81 14.91
N LYS A 182 -20.69 -4.77 13.66
CA LYS A 182 -21.55 -5.05 12.51
C LYS A 182 -22.10 -6.47 12.54
N ILE A 183 -21.29 -7.46 12.91
CA ILE A 183 -21.73 -8.85 13.06
C ILE A 183 -22.76 -8.95 14.18
N ALA A 184 -22.52 -8.34 15.33
CA ALA A 184 -23.45 -8.33 16.47
C ALA A 184 -24.80 -7.71 16.09
N ASP A 185 -24.80 -6.60 15.37
CA ASP A 185 -26.02 -5.95 14.88
C ASP A 185 -26.81 -6.84 13.92
N LEU A 186 -26.12 -7.53 12.99
CA LEU A 186 -26.77 -8.44 12.04
C LEU A 186 -27.37 -9.65 12.72
N VAL A 187 -26.76 -10.15 13.79
CA VAL A 187 -27.31 -11.23 14.63
C VAL A 187 -28.57 -10.76 15.36
N LYS A 188 -28.51 -9.56 15.98
CA LYS A 188 -29.64 -8.95 16.68
C LYS A 188 -30.82 -8.69 15.73
N ASP A 189 -30.56 -8.24 14.53
CA ASP A 189 -31.58 -7.97 13.51
C ASP A 189 -32.12 -9.24 12.84
N GLY A 190 -31.58 -10.42 13.17
CA GLY A 190 -31.96 -11.69 12.57
C GLY A 190 -31.55 -11.90 11.12
N LYS A 191 -30.65 -11.06 10.61
CA LYS A 191 -30.15 -11.15 9.21
C LYS A 191 -29.11 -12.23 9.01
N VAL A 192 -28.36 -12.57 10.06
CA VAL A 192 -27.40 -13.68 10.09
C VAL A 192 -27.75 -14.58 11.27
N ALA A 193 -28.10 -15.83 10.97
CA ALA A 193 -28.42 -16.82 11.95
C ALA A 193 -27.22 -17.72 12.28
N GLY A 194 -27.31 -18.44 13.41
CA GLY A 194 -26.32 -19.45 13.77
C GLY A 194 -25.13 -18.97 14.58
N ILE A 195 -25.04 -17.69 14.91
CA ILE A 195 -23.98 -17.09 15.75
C ILE A 195 -24.48 -16.98 17.20
N ALA A 196 -23.69 -17.50 18.15
CA ALA A 196 -23.95 -17.41 19.58
C ALA A 196 -23.21 -16.24 20.25
N ASP A 197 -21.96 -15.99 19.85
CA ASP A 197 -21.10 -14.94 20.43
C ASP A 197 -20.02 -14.49 19.46
N VAL A 198 -19.49 -13.30 19.69
CA VAL A 198 -18.36 -12.72 18.94
C VAL A 198 -17.37 -12.17 19.95
N ARG A 199 -16.10 -12.61 19.86
CA ARG A 199 -15.03 -12.20 20.76
C ARG A 199 -13.82 -11.75 19.99
N ASP A 200 -13.24 -10.63 20.39
CA ASP A 200 -11.90 -10.26 19.97
C ASP A 200 -10.89 -10.83 20.98
N GLU A 201 -10.07 -11.75 20.52
CA GLU A 201 -8.99 -12.39 21.28
C GLU A 201 -7.62 -11.96 20.75
N GLY A 202 -7.58 -10.99 19.83
CA GLY A 202 -6.37 -10.44 19.27
C GLY A 202 -5.52 -9.75 20.33
N ASN A 203 -4.21 -9.83 20.18
CA ASN A 203 -3.25 -9.08 20.98
C ASN A 203 -1.90 -8.98 20.23
N GLU A 204 -0.97 -8.19 20.75
CA GLU A 204 0.36 -7.98 20.12
C GLU A 204 1.14 -9.27 19.86
N ARG A 205 0.94 -10.33 20.66
CA ARG A 205 1.64 -11.61 20.49
C ARG A 205 0.97 -12.54 19.48
N LEU A 206 -0.37 -12.59 19.49
CA LEU A 206 -1.16 -13.46 18.65
C LEU A 206 -1.51 -12.81 17.30
N GLY A 207 -1.43 -11.49 17.23
CA GLY A 207 -1.93 -10.72 16.09
C GLY A 207 -3.47 -10.73 16.06
N GLN A 208 -4.04 -10.58 14.87
CA GLN A 208 -5.48 -10.56 14.65
C GLN A 208 -6.10 -11.93 14.98
N ARG A 209 -7.09 -11.97 15.87
CA ARG A 209 -7.85 -13.15 16.22
C ARG A 209 -9.26 -12.77 16.63
N LEU A 210 -10.18 -12.77 15.69
CA LEU A 210 -11.61 -12.56 15.94
C LEU A 210 -12.30 -13.91 15.93
N VAL A 211 -12.95 -14.28 17.04
CA VAL A 211 -13.59 -15.58 17.23
C VAL A 211 -15.10 -15.42 17.19
N ILE A 212 -15.74 -16.10 16.24
CA ILE A 212 -17.20 -16.17 16.10
C ILE A 212 -17.66 -17.54 16.57
N VAL A 213 -18.30 -17.58 17.73
CA VAL A 213 -18.85 -18.83 18.33
C VAL A 213 -20.17 -19.14 17.67
N LEU A 214 -20.28 -20.34 17.11
CA LEU A 214 -21.50 -20.79 16.44
C LEU A 214 -22.45 -21.50 17.42
N ARG A 215 -23.75 -21.48 17.09
CA ARG A 215 -24.74 -22.32 17.75
C ARG A 215 -24.55 -23.78 17.35
N ASN A 216 -24.98 -24.72 18.22
CA ASN A 216 -24.75 -26.14 18.00
C ASN A 216 -25.43 -26.70 16.74
N ASP A 217 -26.51 -26.08 16.27
CA ASP A 217 -27.30 -26.46 15.09
C ASP A 217 -26.82 -25.70 13.81
N ALA A 218 -25.85 -24.84 13.92
CA ALA A 218 -25.37 -24.07 12.80
C ALA A 218 -24.42 -24.87 11.88
N VAL A 219 -24.54 -24.64 10.58
CA VAL A 219 -23.62 -25.16 9.57
C VAL A 219 -22.52 -24.10 9.31
N PRO A 220 -21.26 -24.34 9.69
CA PRO A 220 -20.21 -23.31 9.64
C PRO A 220 -20.05 -22.65 8.28
N LYS A 221 -20.07 -23.43 7.20
CA LYS A 221 -19.94 -22.91 5.83
C LYS A 221 -21.09 -21.99 5.41
N VAL A 222 -22.30 -22.26 5.87
CA VAL A 222 -23.48 -21.42 5.58
C VAL A 222 -23.38 -20.10 6.32
N VAL A 223 -22.99 -20.13 7.59
CA VAL A 223 -22.78 -18.92 8.39
C VAL A 223 -21.66 -18.07 7.77
N LEU A 224 -20.54 -18.68 7.39
CA LEU A 224 -19.42 -18.00 6.76
C LEU A 224 -19.83 -17.33 5.44
N ASN A 225 -20.57 -18.02 4.59
CA ASN A 225 -21.05 -17.45 3.32
C ASN A 225 -22.00 -16.27 3.54
N ASN A 226 -22.84 -16.31 4.57
CA ASN A 226 -23.70 -15.19 4.95
C ASN A 226 -22.87 -14.00 5.46
N LEU A 227 -21.81 -14.26 6.22
CA LEU A 227 -20.89 -13.23 6.69
C LEU A 227 -20.14 -12.55 5.52
N TYR A 228 -19.69 -13.32 4.54
CA TYR A 228 -19.09 -12.75 3.32
C TYR A 228 -20.07 -11.85 2.55
N LYS A 229 -21.34 -12.22 2.53
CA LYS A 229 -22.38 -11.47 1.81
C LYS A 229 -22.77 -10.17 2.52
N HIS A 230 -22.77 -10.14 3.84
CA HIS A 230 -23.36 -9.05 4.63
C HIS A 230 -22.35 -8.22 5.41
N THR A 231 -21.10 -8.61 5.46
CA THR A 231 -20.03 -7.92 6.22
C THR A 231 -18.77 -7.73 5.40
N GLN A 232 -17.83 -6.95 5.95
CA GLN A 232 -16.49 -6.72 5.39
C GLN A 232 -15.52 -7.90 5.58
N LEU A 233 -15.98 -9.09 5.97
CA LEU A 233 -15.18 -10.32 5.81
C LEU A 233 -14.89 -10.63 4.33
N GLN A 234 -15.68 -10.11 3.44
CA GLN A 234 -15.37 -9.91 2.04
C GLN A 234 -15.59 -8.44 1.70
N ASP A 235 -14.60 -7.81 1.12
CA ASP A 235 -14.67 -6.41 0.70
C ASP A 235 -13.96 -6.24 -0.63
N SER A 236 -14.17 -5.12 -1.28
CA SER A 236 -13.55 -4.81 -2.57
C SER A 236 -12.66 -3.58 -2.44
N PHE A 237 -11.43 -3.71 -2.92
CA PHE A 237 -10.54 -2.57 -3.12
C PHE A 237 -10.82 -1.95 -4.49
N GLY A 238 -11.42 -0.78 -4.51
CA GLY A 238 -11.67 -0.03 -5.74
C GLY A 238 -10.40 0.68 -6.19
N ALA A 239 -9.61 0.03 -7.04
CA ALA A 239 -8.39 0.62 -7.56
C ALA A 239 -8.72 1.78 -8.52
N ASN A 240 -8.08 2.93 -8.29
CA ASN A 240 -8.06 4.08 -9.18
C ASN A 240 -6.61 4.61 -9.19
N MET A 241 -5.88 4.21 -10.20
CA MET A 241 -4.44 4.44 -10.30
C MET A 241 -4.14 5.80 -10.91
N LEU A 242 -4.68 6.84 -10.28
CA LEU A 242 -4.48 8.24 -10.65
C LEU A 242 -3.16 8.74 -10.05
N ALA A 243 -2.32 9.30 -10.89
CA ALA A 243 -1.08 9.95 -10.49
C ALA A 243 -0.85 11.26 -11.25
N LEU A 244 0.01 12.11 -10.73
CA LEU A 244 0.44 13.33 -11.43
C LEU A 244 1.64 13.01 -12.33
N VAL A 245 1.50 13.34 -13.61
CA VAL A 245 2.59 13.30 -14.58
C VAL A 245 2.78 14.74 -15.09
N ASP A 246 3.92 15.32 -14.82
CA ASP A 246 4.20 16.74 -15.12
C ASP A 246 3.10 17.68 -14.58
N ASN A 247 2.69 17.47 -13.33
CA ASN A 247 1.59 18.15 -12.64
C ASN A 247 0.18 17.97 -13.26
N VAL A 248 0.04 17.07 -14.22
CA VAL A 248 -1.26 16.74 -14.84
C VAL A 248 -1.79 15.41 -14.29
N PRO A 249 -3.00 15.38 -13.71
CA PRO A 249 -3.60 14.13 -13.25
C PRO A 249 -3.89 13.19 -14.41
N ARG A 250 -3.44 11.94 -14.31
CA ARG A 250 -3.67 10.89 -15.30
C ARG A 250 -3.96 9.57 -14.61
N THR A 251 -4.94 8.84 -15.13
CA THR A 251 -5.14 7.44 -14.75
C THR A 251 -4.16 6.58 -15.55
N LEU A 252 -3.25 5.91 -14.87
CA LEU A 252 -2.13 5.20 -15.49
C LEU A 252 -2.34 3.69 -15.45
N ARG A 253 -1.85 3.03 -16.50
CA ARG A 253 -1.66 1.58 -16.57
C ARG A 253 -0.38 1.19 -15.80
N LEU A 254 -0.25 -0.07 -15.45
CA LEU A 254 0.93 -0.54 -14.71
C LEU A 254 2.25 -0.32 -15.49
N ASP A 255 2.25 -0.56 -16.80
CA ASP A 255 3.42 -0.31 -17.66
C ASP A 255 3.80 1.17 -17.69
N GLU A 256 2.84 2.08 -17.63
CA GLU A 256 3.09 3.53 -17.59
C GLU A 256 3.75 3.94 -16.27
N PHE A 257 3.32 3.38 -15.12
CA PHE A 257 3.99 3.62 -13.84
C PHE A 257 5.47 3.22 -13.89
N ILE A 258 5.75 2.03 -14.41
CA ILE A 258 7.13 1.53 -14.54
C ILE A 258 7.95 2.40 -15.49
N ARG A 259 7.41 2.77 -16.63
CA ARG A 259 8.07 3.63 -17.61
C ARG A 259 8.41 5.00 -17.04
N TYR A 260 7.46 5.69 -16.40
CA TYR A 260 7.70 6.99 -15.80
C TYR A 260 8.69 6.92 -14.65
N TYR A 261 8.65 5.86 -13.85
CA TYR A 261 9.65 5.64 -12.82
C TYR A 261 11.06 5.49 -13.40
N ILE A 262 11.24 4.69 -14.45
CA ILE A 262 12.54 4.52 -15.11
C ILE A 262 13.03 5.84 -15.69
N GLN A 263 12.19 6.59 -16.38
CA GLN A 263 12.54 7.92 -16.92
C GLN A 263 13.02 8.86 -15.82
N HIS A 264 12.28 8.91 -14.71
CA HIS A 264 12.67 9.71 -13.55
C HIS A 264 14.03 9.30 -12.98
N GLN A 265 14.28 7.99 -12.82
CA GLN A 265 15.55 7.49 -12.32
C GLN A 265 16.73 7.79 -13.25
N ILE A 266 16.55 7.71 -14.56
CA ILE A 266 17.57 8.10 -15.53
C ILE A 266 17.91 9.58 -15.36
N GLU A 267 16.91 10.43 -15.24
CA GLU A 267 17.12 11.87 -15.02
C GLU A 267 17.87 12.15 -13.71
N VAL A 268 17.44 11.54 -12.61
CA VAL A 268 18.09 11.65 -11.29
C VAL A 268 19.57 11.23 -11.36
N ILE A 269 19.86 10.10 -12.01
CA ILE A 269 21.22 9.57 -12.14
C ILE A 269 22.10 10.52 -13.00
N VAL A 270 21.57 11.02 -14.11
CA VAL A 270 22.29 11.96 -14.98
C VAL A 270 22.56 13.26 -14.23
N ARG A 271 21.57 13.83 -13.56
CA ARG A 271 21.73 15.10 -12.80
C ARG A 271 22.72 14.93 -11.65
N ARG A 272 22.61 13.86 -10.87
CA ARG A 272 23.56 13.53 -9.81
C ARG A 272 25.00 13.42 -10.34
N THR A 273 25.18 12.73 -11.45
CA THR A 273 26.50 12.53 -12.05
C THR A 273 27.11 13.84 -12.55
N LYS A 274 26.32 14.70 -13.17
CA LYS A 274 26.75 16.05 -13.58
C LYS A 274 27.15 16.90 -12.37
N PHE A 275 26.38 16.89 -11.31
CA PHE A 275 26.69 17.59 -10.07
C PHE A 275 28.03 17.12 -9.48
N ARG A 276 28.19 15.80 -9.30
CA ARG A 276 29.42 15.22 -8.78
C ARG A 276 30.63 15.50 -9.67
N LEU A 277 30.46 15.48 -10.99
CA LEU A 277 31.51 15.85 -11.94
C LEU A 277 31.95 17.31 -11.75
N SER A 278 31.00 18.24 -11.72
CA SER A 278 31.28 19.66 -11.48
C SER A 278 32.05 19.90 -10.18
N GLU A 279 31.66 19.27 -9.10
CA GLU A 279 32.35 19.38 -7.82
C GLU A 279 33.79 18.81 -7.87
N ARG A 280 33.99 17.72 -8.58
CA ARG A 280 35.32 17.14 -8.78
C ARG A 280 36.21 17.99 -9.68
N GLU A 281 35.66 18.60 -10.73
CA GLU A 281 36.38 19.52 -11.61
C GLU A 281 36.81 20.79 -10.87
N LYS A 282 35.91 21.38 -10.06
CA LYS A 282 36.25 22.51 -9.18
C LYS A 282 37.40 22.16 -8.24
N ARG A 283 37.34 21.00 -7.61
CA ARG A 283 38.39 20.51 -6.72
C ARG A 283 39.71 20.26 -7.45
N ALA A 284 39.65 19.65 -8.63
CA ALA A 284 40.85 19.43 -9.47
C ALA A 284 41.49 20.73 -9.95
N HIS A 285 40.67 21.75 -10.30
CA HIS A 285 41.14 23.06 -10.68
C HIS A 285 41.96 23.70 -9.54
N ILE A 286 41.43 23.68 -8.31
CA ILE A 286 42.15 24.24 -7.16
C ILE A 286 43.48 23.48 -6.93
N LEU A 287 43.46 22.15 -6.98
CA LEU A 287 44.68 21.34 -6.75
C LEU A 287 45.75 21.52 -7.83
N ARG A 288 45.36 21.87 -9.09
CA ARG A 288 46.31 22.15 -10.16
C ARG A 288 46.91 23.57 -10.08
N GLY A 289 46.26 24.47 -9.32
CA GLY A 289 46.74 25.84 -9.08
C GLY A 289 47.74 25.92 -7.93
N TYR A 290 47.90 24.86 -7.15
CA TYR A 290 48.95 24.71 -6.16
C TYR A 290 50.16 23.99 -6.78
#